data_90f8cea7fd510373afa60c533ab954f7
#
_entry.id   90f8cea7fd510373afa60c533ab954f7
#
_cell.length_a   1.000
_cell.length_b   1.000
_cell.length_c   1.000
_cell.angle_alpha   90.00
_cell.angle_beta   90.00
_cell.angle_gamma   90.00
#
_symmetry.space_group_name_H-M   'P 1'
#
loop_
_entity.id
_entity.type
_entity.pdbx_description
1 polymer ?
#
loop_
_entity_poly.entity_id
_entity_poly.type
_entity_poly.pdbx_seq_one_letter_code
_entity_poly.pdbx_strand_id
1 'polypeptide(L)'
;MSIVSDTIISHLPGKRKTTPSGWTSFNAPCCHHNGNTADNRGRGGLISEGDTVSYHCFNCGYKASWQPGRAVSVKLRKLLQWLNVSDDVINKLTFDVMRINEGVQVAERKIEIPTFNTVPLPPDAIKIADITEFTKFSIAIVEYMASRHLTLDDTEYYWSPSLGYRDRLIIPFFFEQRIVGWTARTITANKKPKYLNEQQPGFVYGLDNQTYDKQFAILVEGPVDANYIGGCALGGSEINDAQALLIDRLAKEIVVVPDRDHAGKKLVEDAISRGWGVSMPEWDQGINDVGDAVDKYGRLYALYSIAAKAETSPLKIRLRAKK
;
A
#
# COMPACT_ATOMS: atom_id res chain seq x y z
N MET A 1 11.00 15.96 -29.56
CA MET A 1 9.79 15.15 -29.35
C MET A 1 10.07 13.74 -29.81
N SER A 2 9.58 12.75 -29.13
CA SER A 2 9.82 11.35 -29.45
C SER A 2 8.83 10.84 -30.49
N ILE A 3 9.21 9.77 -31.21
CA ILE A 3 8.30 9.10 -32.17
C ILE A 3 6.96 8.69 -31.54
N VAL A 4 6.95 8.40 -30.25
CA VAL A 4 5.73 8.07 -29.51
C VAL A 4 4.86 9.31 -29.29
N SER A 5 5.45 10.42 -28.86
CA SER A 5 4.74 11.70 -28.69
C SER A 5 4.14 12.16 -30.02
N ASP A 6 4.93 12.11 -31.09
CA ASP A 6 4.52 12.56 -32.42
C ASP A 6 3.35 11.70 -32.94
N THR A 7 3.43 10.37 -32.74
CA THR A 7 2.34 9.45 -33.16
C THR A 7 1.05 9.76 -32.39
N ILE A 8 1.11 10.03 -31.08
CA ILE A 8 -0.09 10.35 -30.29
C ILE A 8 -0.66 11.69 -30.73
N ILE A 9 0.19 12.73 -30.82
CA ILE A 9 -0.23 14.11 -31.13
C ILE A 9 -0.88 14.20 -32.51
N SER A 10 -0.37 13.46 -33.50
CA SER A 10 -0.92 13.46 -34.86
C SER A 10 -2.31 12.81 -34.96
N HIS A 11 -2.68 11.96 -33.99
CA HIS A 11 -3.99 11.28 -33.96
C HIS A 11 -4.95 11.87 -32.92
N LEU A 12 -4.56 12.96 -32.24
CA LEU A 12 -5.49 13.65 -31.32
C LEU A 12 -6.69 14.23 -32.08
N PRO A 13 -7.88 14.25 -31.47
CA PRO A 13 -9.06 14.94 -32.02
C PRO A 13 -8.76 16.38 -32.41
N GLY A 14 -9.33 16.84 -33.51
CA GLY A 14 -9.13 18.23 -34.00
C GLY A 14 -9.60 19.30 -33.00
N LYS A 15 -10.67 19.00 -32.22
CA LYS A 15 -11.15 19.89 -31.16
C LYS A 15 -10.34 19.67 -29.88
N ARG A 16 -9.31 20.49 -29.69
CA ARG A 16 -8.41 20.41 -28.53
C ARG A 16 -8.03 21.80 -28.05
N LYS A 17 -7.66 21.91 -26.77
CA LYS A 17 -7.18 23.17 -26.13
C LYS A 17 -5.91 22.89 -25.34
N THR A 18 -4.91 23.74 -25.50
CA THR A 18 -3.69 23.69 -24.68
C THR A 18 -3.83 24.65 -23.52
N THR A 19 -3.54 24.17 -22.30
CA THR A 19 -3.55 24.99 -21.08
C THR A 19 -2.19 25.66 -20.88
N PRO A 20 -2.09 26.73 -20.07
CA PRO A 20 -0.82 27.36 -19.72
C PRO A 20 0.16 26.41 -19.03
N SER A 21 -0.32 25.35 -18.36
CA SER A 21 0.48 24.30 -17.74
C SER A 21 0.94 23.21 -18.70
N GLY A 22 0.80 23.41 -20.02
CA GLY A 22 1.29 22.47 -21.03
C GLY A 22 0.39 21.28 -21.35
N TRP A 23 -0.76 21.13 -20.67
CA TRP A 23 -1.72 20.06 -20.98
C TRP A 23 -2.53 20.38 -22.24
N THR A 24 -2.63 19.40 -23.11
CA THR A 24 -3.56 19.44 -24.26
C THR A 24 -4.81 18.66 -23.89
N SER A 25 -5.95 19.37 -23.74
CA SER A 25 -7.26 18.80 -23.39
C SER A 25 -8.09 18.50 -24.63
N PHE A 26 -8.76 17.36 -24.67
CA PHE A 26 -9.64 16.91 -25.72
C PHE A 26 -10.68 15.92 -25.20
N ASN A 27 -11.69 15.55 -26.00
CA ASN A 27 -12.67 14.54 -25.59
C ASN A 27 -12.00 13.19 -25.43
N ALA A 28 -12.06 12.64 -24.22
CA ALA A 28 -11.39 11.40 -23.86
C ALA A 28 -11.97 10.20 -24.62
N PRO A 29 -11.16 9.46 -25.39
CA PRO A 29 -11.65 8.31 -26.15
C PRO A 29 -11.93 7.08 -25.30
N CYS A 30 -11.41 7.06 -24.04
CA CYS A 30 -11.40 5.88 -23.18
C CYS A 30 -12.67 5.71 -22.33
N CYS A 31 -13.53 6.73 -22.21
CA CYS A 31 -14.61 6.75 -21.22
C CYS A 31 -15.62 5.62 -21.39
N HIS A 32 -16.14 5.40 -22.61
CA HIS A 32 -17.13 4.35 -22.85
C HIS A 32 -16.54 2.94 -22.74
N HIS A 33 -15.24 2.79 -22.96
CA HIS A 33 -14.54 1.52 -22.74
C HIS A 33 -14.29 1.18 -21.26
N ASN A 34 -14.46 2.17 -20.38
CA ASN A 34 -14.30 2.04 -18.93
C ASN A 34 -15.63 2.24 -18.18
N GLY A 35 -16.76 1.90 -18.81
CA GLY A 35 -18.08 1.90 -18.17
C GLY A 35 -18.71 3.29 -17.96
N ASN A 36 -18.17 4.33 -18.59
CA ASN A 36 -18.70 5.70 -18.53
C ASN A 36 -19.33 6.10 -19.86
N THR A 37 -20.17 7.14 -19.85
CA THR A 37 -20.67 7.78 -21.07
C THR A 37 -19.52 8.41 -21.87
N ALA A 38 -19.67 8.51 -23.19
CA ALA A 38 -18.69 9.17 -24.05
C ALA A 38 -18.39 10.60 -23.56
N ASP A 39 -17.13 10.98 -23.54
CA ASP A 39 -16.74 12.31 -23.10
C ASP A 39 -17.00 13.37 -24.18
N ASN A 40 -17.77 14.38 -23.84
CA ASN A 40 -18.05 15.56 -24.68
C ASN A 40 -17.56 16.88 -24.05
N ARG A 41 -16.85 16.79 -22.91
CA ARG A 41 -16.43 17.95 -22.11
C ARG A 41 -14.93 18.21 -22.14
N GLY A 42 -14.16 17.44 -22.93
CA GLY A 42 -12.72 17.62 -23.03
C GLY A 42 -11.94 17.19 -21.80
N ARG A 43 -12.32 16.09 -21.14
CA ARG A 43 -11.70 15.60 -19.90
C ARG A 43 -10.51 14.66 -20.13
N GLY A 44 -10.16 14.36 -21.36
CA GLY A 44 -8.87 13.73 -21.72
C GLY A 44 -7.78 14.79 -21.74
N GLY A 45 -6.67 14.54 -21.07
CA GLY A 45 -5.49 15.40 -21.05
C GLY A 45 -4.25 14.66 -21.50
N LEU A 46 -3.45 15.28 -22.36
CA LEU A 46 -2.12 14.83 -22.75
C LEU A 46 -1.10 15.90 -22.37
N ILE A 47 0.01 15.50 -21.77
CA ILE A 47 1.18 16.35 -21.54
C ILE A 47 2.42 15.67 -22.11
N SER A 48 3.31 16.47 -22.69
CA SER A 48 4.59 16.00 -23.22
C SER A 48 5.69 16.86 -22.63
N GLU A 49 6.61 16.24 -21.91
CA GLU A 49 7.77 16.89 -21.31
C GLU A 49 9.05 16.23 -21.86
N GLY A 50 9.77 16.96 -22.70
CA GLY A 50 10.88 16.38 -23.45
C GLY A 50 10.40 15.23 -24.35
N ASP A 51 10.96 14.03 -24.11
CA ASP A 51 10.60 12.81 -24.82
C ASP A 51 9.56 11.95 -24.08
N THR A 52 9.16 12.35 -22.88
CA THR A 52 8.14 11.67 -22.07
C THR A 52 6.75 12.15 -22.46
N VAL A 53 5.78 11.25 -22.53
CA VAL A 53 4.37 11.58 -22.78
C VAL A 53 3.49 10.91 -21.72
N SER A 54 2.52 11.66 -21.21
CA SER A 54 1.55 11.17 -20.21
C SER A 54 0.14 11.58 -20.61
N TYR A 55 -0.76 10.61 -20.56
CA TYR A 55 -2.19 10.79 -20.76
C TYR A 55 -2.95 10.51 -19.46
N HIS A 56 -3.92 11.36 -19.15
CA HIS A 56 -4.85 11.17 -18.05
C HIS A 56 -6.28 11.57 -18.46
N CYS A 57 -7.24 10.69 -18.18
CA CYS A 57 -8.66 11.01 -18.31
C CYS A 57 -9.22 11.41 -16.93
N PHE A 58 -9.61 12.68 -16.80
CA PHE A 58 -10.20 13.22 -15.57
C PHE A 58 -11.66 12.80 -15.31
N ASN A 59 -12.23 11.96 -16.18
CA ASN A 59 -13.56 11.37 -16.02
C ASN A 59 -13.51 9.92 -15.51
N CYS A 60 -12.87 9.04 -16.27
CA CYS A 60 -12.83 7.61 -15.94
C CYS A 60 -11.54 7.18 -15.22
N GLY A 61 -10.60 8.12 -14.99
CA GLY A 61 -9.33 7.84 -14.30
C GLY A 61 -8.29 7.07 -15.15
N TYR A 62 -8.57 6.78 -16.43
CA TYR A 62 -7.62 6.05 -17.27
C TYR A 62 -6.31 6.81 -17.44
N LYS A 63 -5.18 6.12 -17.24
CA LYS A 63 -3.84 6.69 -17.37
C LYS A 63 -2.98 5.81 -18.29
N ALA A 64 -2.22 6.45 -19.17
CA ALA A 64 -1.22 5.81 -20.00
C ALA A 64 -0.04 6.76 -20.16
N SER A 65 1.18 6.23 -20.11
CA SER A 65 2.38 7.03 -20.28
C SER A 65 3.47 6.24 -21.00
N TRP A 66 4.42 6.96 -21.55
CA TRP A 66 5.64 6.39 -22.09
C TRP A 66 6.82 7.34 -21.84
N GLN A 67 7.99 6.76 -21.64
CA GLN A 67 9.28 7.47 -21.53
C GLN A 67 10.36 6.68 -22.27
N PRO A 68 11.43 7.33 -22.73
CA PRO A 68 12.58 6.67 -23.36
C PRO A 68 13.09 5.49 -22.52
N GLY A 69 13.48 4.40 -23.18
CA GLY A 69 13.92 3.17 -22.53
C GLY A 69 12.80 2.23 -22.09
N ARG A 70 11.53 2.61 -22.25
CA ARG A 70 10.39 1.74 -21.92
C ARG A 70 9.73 1.19 -23.16
N ALA A 71 9.25 -0.05 -23.10
CA ALA A 71 8.40 -0.63 -24.12
C ALA A 71 7.03 0.07 -24.17
N VAL A 72 6.36 0.00 -25.33
CA VAL A 72 4.97 0.49 -25.48
C VAL A 72 4.04 -0.39 -24.66
N SER A 73 3.50 0.15 -23.57
CA SER A 73 2.65 -0.60 -22.63
C SER A 73 1.31 -0.99 -23.26
N VAL A 74 0.66 -2.04 -22.73
CA VAL A 74 -0.70 -2.45 -23.14
C VAL A 74 -1.70 -1.29 -23.00
N LYS A 75 -1.58 -0.48 -21.95
CA LYS A 75 -2.44 0.70 -21.74
C LYS A 75 -2.22 1.73 -22.84
N LEU A 76 -0.99 1.99 -23.22
CA LEU A 76 -0.71 2.94 -24.30
C LEU A 76 -1.20 2.42 -25.67
N ARG A 77 -1.03 1.12 -25.95
CA ARG A 77 -1.57 0.51 -27.17
C ARG A 77 -3.10 0.65 -27.26
N LYS A 78 -3.82 0.40 -26.14
CA LYS A 78 -5.27 0.63 -26.06
C LYS A 78 -5.65 2.09 -26.31
N LEU A 79 -4.91 3.04 -25.71
CA LEU A 79 -5.15 4.45 -25.97
C LEU A 79 -5.01 4.80 -27.45
N LEU A 80 -3.95 4.31 -28.11
CA LEU A 80 -3.72 4.52 -29.53
C LEU A 80 -4.85 3.93 -30.39
N GLN A 81 -5.30 2.71 -30.10
CA GLN A 81 -6.47 2.10 -30.75
C GLN A 81 -7.73 2.97 -30.61
N TRP A 82 -8.01 3.49 -29.42
CA TRP A 82 -9.15 4.37 -29.16
C TRP A 82 -9.00 5.75 -29.83
N LEU A 83 -7.79 6.15 -30.16
CA LEU A 83 -7.50 7.33 -30.98
C LEU A 83 -7.55 7.01 -32.50
N ASN A 84 -8.04 5.82 -32.89
CA ASN A 84 -8.14 5.34 -34.25
C ASN A 84 -6.79 5.20 -34.99
N VAL A 85 -5.71 4.93 -34.23
CA VAL A 85 -4.44 4.52 -34.85
C VAL A 85 -4.55 3.09 -35.31
N SER A 86 -4.19 2.80 -36.56
CA SER A 86 -4.26 1.43 -37.09
C SER A 86 -3.26 0.51 -36.37
N ASP A 87 -3.60 -0.79 -36.30
CA ASP A 87 -2.73 -1.79 -35.66
C ASP A 87 -1.35 -1.87 -36.33
N ASP A 88 -1.27 -1.65 -37.63
CA ASP A 88 0.01 -1.61 -38.38
C ASP A 88 0.92 -0.48 -37.89
N VAL A 89 0.35 0.72 -37.66
CA VAL A 89 1.09 1.87 -37.11
C VAL A 89 1.51 1.59 -35.68
N ILE A 90 0.64 1.00 -34.86
CA ILE A 90 0.95 0.63 -33.47
C ILE A 90 2.05 -0.43 -33.41
N ASN A 91 2.02 -1.43 -34.29
CA ASN A 91 3.04 -2.46 -34.34
C ASN A 91 4.38 -1.87 -34.82
N LYS A 92 4.37 -1.06 -35.89
CA LYS A 92 5.56 -0.35 -36.32
C LYS A 92 6.17 0.51 -35.24
N LEU A 93 5.35 1.33 -34.55
CA LEU A 93 5.78 2.14 -33.40
C LEU A 93 6.43 1.29 -32.31
N THR A 94 5.86 0.12 -32.02
CA THR A 94 6.40 -0.82 -31.03
C THR A 94 7.79 -1.33 -31.43
N PHE A 95 7.99 -1.69 -32.70
CA PHE A 95 9.28 -2.11 -33.22
C PHE A 95 10.30 -0.97 -33.24
N ASP A 96 9.90 0.22 -33.66
CA ASP A 96 10.78 1.39 -33.69
C ASP A 96 11.25 1.75 -32.26
N VAL A 97 10.36 1.69 -31.26
CA VAL A 97 10.69 1.88 -29.85
C VAL A 97 11.66 0.79 -29.36
N MET A 98 11.47 -0.47 -29.73
CA MET A 98 12.40 -1.56 -29.38
C MET A 98 13.80 -1.28 -29.95
N ARG A 99 13.92 -0.90 -31.22
CA ARG A 99 15.19 -0.57 -31.87
C ARG A 99 15.89 0.62 -31.18
N ILE A 100 15.13 1.65 -30.82
CA ILE A 100 15.68 2.81 -30.10
C ILE A 100 16.20 2.36 -28.74
N ASN A 101 15.47 1.50 -28.04
CA ASN A 101 15.82 1.01 -26.71
C ASN A 101 17.05 0.07 -26.72
N GLU A 102 17.33 -0.63 -27.81
CA GLU A 102 18.57 -1.42 -27.94
C GLU A 102 19.84 -0.55 -27.85
N GLY A 103 19.75 0.73 -28.20
CA GLY A 103 20.86 1.70 -28.10
C GLY A 103 20.82 2.59 -26.85
N VAL A 104 19.75 2.57 -26.10
CA VAL A 104 19.57 3.40 -24.89
C VAL A 104 19.79 2.55 -23.65
N GLN A 105 20.84 2.80 -22.90
CA GLN A 105 20.95 2.29 -21.53
C GLN A 105 19.76 2.86 -20.74
N VAL A 106 18.82 1.99 -20.39
CA VAL A 106 17.76 2.35 -19.44
C VAL A 106 18.46 2.74 -18.15
N ALA A 107 18.37 4.00 -17.78
CA ALA A 107 18.72 4.40 -16.42
C ALA A 107 17.82 3.55 -15.50
N GLU A 108 18.40 2.50 -14.93
CA GLU A 108 17.74 1.76 -13.86
C GLU A 108 17.36 2.81 -12.81
N ARG A 109 16.08 2.97 -12.54
CA ARG A 109 15.67 3.64 -11.32
C ARG A 109 16.34 2.83 -10.22
N LYS A 110 17.45 3.31 -9.67
CA LYS A 110 17.94 2.83 -8.38
C LYS A 110 16.81 3.11 -7.40
N ILE A 111 16.02 2.08 -7.14
CA ILE A 111 15.06 2.14 -6.05
C ILE A 111 15.94 2.11 -4.80
N GLU A 112 16.15 3.27 -4.22
CA GLU A 112 16.93 3.38 -2.99
C GLU A 112 16.15 2.67 -1.89
N ILE A 113 16.84 1.78 -1.19
CA ILE A 113 16.26 1.08 -0.04
C ILE A 113 15.96 2.16 1.00
N PRO A 114 14.72 2.23 1.52
CA PRO A 114 14.40 3.18 2.56
C PRO A 114 15.34 3.03 3.76
N THR A 115 15.86 4.14 4.22
CA THR A 115 16.63 4.24 5.47
C THR A 115 15.83 5.05 6.47
N PHE A 116 15.96 4.70 7.75
CA PHE A 116 15.19 5.36 8.81
C PHE A 116 16.12 5.91 9.87
N ASN A 117 15.83 7.12 10.32
CA ASN A 117 16.54 7.75 11.42
C ASN A 117 16.04 7.19 12.76
N THR A 118 16.93 7.12 13.75
CA THR A 118 16.54 6.81 15.12
C THR A 118 15.66 7.94 15.67
N VAL A 119 14.56 7.55 16.32
CA VAL A 119 13.59 8.47 16.92
C VAL A 119 13.50 8.19 18.41
N PRO A 120 13.54 9.20 19.30
CA PRO A 120 13.31 8.99 20.73
C PRO A 120 11.87 8.57 21.00
N LEU A 121 11.69 7.72 21.99
CA LEU A 121 10.36 7.43 22.55
C LEU A 121 9.76 8.69 23.20
N PRO A 122 8.46 8.71 23.48
CA PRO A 122 7.84 9.76 24.26
C PRO A 122 8.59 10.06 25.58
N PRO A 123 8.53 11.30 26.09
CA PRO A 123 9.20 11.65 27.33
C PRO A 123 8.90 10.67 28.46
N ASP A 124 9.90 10.34 29.28
CA ASP A 124 9.80 9.46 30.44
C ASP A 124 9.24 8.05 30.12
N ALA A 125 9.38 7.58 28.89
CA ALA A 125 8.92 6.24 28.49
C ALA A 125 9.72 5.16 29.22
N ILE A 126 9.02 4.25 29.87
CA ILE A 126 9.56 3.11 30.62
C ILE A 126 9.08 1.84 29.94
N LYS A 127 9.98 0.87 29.72
CA LYS A 127 9.62 -0.44 29.23
C LYS A 127 8.70 -1.12 30.25
N ILE A 128 7.57 -1.66 29.83
CA ILE A 128 6.57 -2.23 30.75
C ILE A 128 7.16 -3.38 31.59
N ALA A 129 8.06 -4.17 31.01
CA ALA A 129 8.77 -5.24 31.73
C ALA A 129 9.68 -4.73 32.87
N ASP A 130 10.10 -3.46 32.83
CA ASP A 130 11.03 -2.86 33.78
C ASP A 130 10.32 -2.03 34.86
N ILE A 131 8.98 -1.97 34.87
CA ILE A 131 8.21 -1.24 35.84
C ILE A 131 8.29 -1.97 37.18
N THR A 132 8.91 -1.36 38.16
CA THR A 132 9.03 -1.87 39.53
C THR A 132 7.96 -1.30 40.50
N GLU A 133 7.53 -0.07 40.24
CA GLU A 133 6.49 0.61 41.01
C GLU A 133 5.26 0.88 40.15
N PHE A 134 4.17 0.22 40.47
CA PHE A 134 2.95 0.35 39.72
C PHE A 134 2.07 1.50 40.23
N THR A 135 1.67 2.35 39.29
CA THR A 135 0.68 3.40 39.51
C THR A 135 -0.69 2.93 38.98
N LYS A 136 -1.76 3.63 39.36
CA LYS A 136 -3.09 3.34 38.78
C LYS A 136 -3.12 3.38 37.25
N PHE A 137 -2.27 4.17 36.63
CA PHE A 137 -2.21 4.30 35.17
C PHE A 137 -1.44 3.13 34.53
N SER A 138 -0.28 2.76 35.10
CA SER A 138 0.48 1.62 34.59
C SER A 138 -0.26 0.30 34.80
N ILE A 139 -1.00 0.14 35.92
CA ILE A 139 -1.90 -1.01 36.12
C ILE A 139 -2.95 -1.06 35.03
N ALA A 140 -3.63 0.05 34.73
CA ALA A 140 -4.64 0.08 33.64
C ALA A 140 -4.08 -0.26 32.27
N ILE A 141 -2.79 0.08 31.99
CA ILE A 141 -2.12 -0.34 30.76
C ILE A 141 -1.91 -1.85 30.74
N VAL A 142 -1.45 -2.45 31.82
CA VAL A 142 -1.24 -3.91 31.92
C VAL A 142 -2.57 -4.66 31.80
N GLU A 143 -3.62 -4.18 32.47
CA GLU A 143 -4.98 -4.74 32.35
C GLU A 143 -5.50 -4.64 30.90
N TYR A 144 -5.27 -3.50 30.24
CA TYR A 144 -5.61 -3.33 28.84
C TYR A 144 -4.84 -4.33 27.95
N MET A 145 -3.53 -4.51 28.15
CA MET A 145 -2.74 -5.49 27.42
C MET A 145 -3.29 -6.89 27.61
N ALA A 146 -3.59 -7.27 28.85
CA ALA A 146 -4.19 -8.56 29.17
C ALA A 146 -5.55 -8.76 28.48
N SER A 147 -6.42 -7.74 28.53
CA SER A 147 -7.74 -7.78 27.88
C SER A 147 -7.67 -7.87 26.35
N ARG A 148 -6.53 -7.50 25.77
CA ARG A 148 -6.25 -7.56 24.33
C ARG A 148 -5.31 -8.70 23.96
N HIS A 149 -5.03 -9.63 24.86
CA HIS A 149 -4.13 -10.77 24.65
C HIS A 149 -2.72 -10.38 24.13
N LEU A 150 -2.25 -9.17 24.45
CA LEU A 150 -0.90 -8.73 24.10
C LEU A 150 0.09 -9.25 25.14
N THR A 151 1.15 -9.90 24.66
CA THR A 151 2.19 -10.49 25.50
C THR A 151 3.52 -9.78 25.33
N LEU A 152 4.38 -9.83 26.35
CA LEU A 152 5.73 -9.27 26.29
C LEU A 152 6.69 -10.11 25.43
N ASP A 153 6.27 -11.31 25.02
CA ASP A 153 7.05 -12.19 24.15
C ASP A 153 7.01 -11.75 22.68
N ASP A 154 5.95 -11.06 22.26
CA ASP A 154 5.76 -10.69 20.88
C ASP A 154 6.58 -9.44 20.48
N THR A 155 6.67 -8.46 21.38
CA THR A 155 7.43 -7.22 21.19
C THR A 155 7.61 -6.49 22.53
N GLU A 156 8.48 -5.48 22.52
CA GLU A 156 8.60 -4.56 23.66
C GLU A 156 7.42 -3.57 23.67
N TYR A 157 6.88 -3.33 24.85
CA TYR A 157 5.86 -2.32 25.06
C TYR A 157 6.36 -1.31 26.10
N TYR A 158 5.96 -0.06 25.93
CA TYR A 158 6.35 1.04 26.81
C TYR A 158 5.13 1.76 27.32
N TRP A 159 5.32 2.41 28.45
CA TRP A 159 4.39 3.33 29.08
C TRP A 159 5.13 4.57 29.52
N SER A 160 4.44 5.73 29.60
CA SER A 160 5.01 6.97 30.09
C SER A 160 4.06 7.63 31.07
N PRO A 161 4.59 8.10 32.26
CA PRO A 161 3.81 8.87 33.24
C PRO A 161 3.49 10.29 32.75
N SER A 162 4.17 10.78 31.71
CA SER A 162 4.03 12.13 31.18
C SER A 162 2.61 12.45 30.73
N LEU A 163 2.20 13.70 30.95
CA LEU A 163 0.89 14.19 30.55
C LEU A 163 0.70 14.02 29.00
N GLY A 164 -0.40 13.39 28.61
CA GLY A 164 -0.68 13.04 27.21
C GLY A 164 -0.35 11.60 26.85
N TYR A 165 0.51 10.90 27.60
CA TYR A 165 0.89 9.51 27.34
C TYR A 165 0.50 8.53 28.47
N ARG A 166 0.19 8.99 29.67
CA ARG A 166 -0.08 8.15 30.84
C ARG A 166 -1.22 7.15 30.72
N ASP A 167 -2.15 7.37 29.78
CA ASP A 167 -3.27 6.50 29.44
C ASP A 167 -3.11 5.90 28.02
N ARG A 168 -1.86 5.71 27.61
CA ARG A 168 -1.55 5.17 26.27
C ARG A 168 -0.54 4.04 26.38
N LEU A 169 -0.81 2.97 25.66
CA LEU A 169 0.16 1.92 25.38
C LEU A 169 1.05 2.38 24.23
N ILE A 170 2.36 2.43 24.46
CA ILE A 170 3.36 2.83 23.49
C ILE A 170 3.96 1.57 22.85
N ILE A 171 3.88 1.49 21.52
CA ILE A 171 4.41 0.40 20.71
C ILE A 171 5.56 0.98 19.88
N PRO A 172 6.82 0.62 20.14
CA PRO A 172 7.97 1.09 19.37
C PRO A 172 7.99 0.46 17.99
N PHE A 173 8.55 1.19 17.04
CA PHE A 173 8.79 0.72 15.67
C PHE A 173 10.28 0.42 15.54
N PHE A 174 10.61 -0.86 15.39
CA PHE A 174 11.99 -1.31 15.20
C PHE A 174 12.32 -1.48 13.71
N PHE A 175 13.51 -1.06 13.34
CA PHE A 175 14.14 -1.37 12.08
C PHE A 175 15.64 -1.57 12.30
N GLU A 176 16.15 -2.74 11.94
CA GLU A 176 17.54 -3.16 12.21
C GLU A 176 17.89 -2.94 13.70
N GLN A 177 17.00 -3.39 14.59
CA GLN A 177 17.11 -3.32 16.06
C GLN A 177 17.20 -1.88 16.64
N ARG A 178 16.91 -0.85 15.85
CA ARG A 178 16.85 0.56 16.30
C ARG A 178 15.41 1.04 16.34
N ILE A 179 15.08 1.85 17.31
CA ILE A 179 13.77 2.52 17.36
C ILE A 179 13.75 3.65 16.34
N VAL A 180 12.89 3.52 15.34
CA VAL A 180 12.75 4.46 14.21
C VAL A 180 11.39 5.17 14.20
N GLY A 181 10.57 4.92 15.20
CA GLY A 181 9.25 5.52 15.38
C GLY A 181 8.49 4.82 16.49
N TRP A 182 7.24 5.21 16.67
CA TRP A 182 6.34 4.60 17.64
C TRP A 182 4.88 4.97 17.36
N THR A 183 3.98 4.19 17.93
CA THR A 183 2.57 4.56 18.06
C THR A 183 2.16 4.48 19.53
N ALA A 184 1.35 5.43 19.98
CA ALA A 184 0.82 5.47 21.33
C ALA A 184 -0.71 5.41 21.31
N ARG A 185 -1.25 4.20 21.51
CA ARG A 185 -2.68 3.91 21.49
C ARG A 185 -3.32 4.24 22.83
N THR A 186 -4.39 5.06 22.83
CA THR A 186 -5.15 5.28 24.07
C THR A 186 -5.89 4.02 24.51
N ILE A 187 -5.84 3.74 25.81
CA ILE A 187 -6.63 2.68 26.44
C ILE A 187 -8.03 3.17 26.88
N THR A 188 -8.25 4.50 26.84
CA THR A 188 -9.52 5.11 27.22
C THR A 188 -10.51 5.07 26.07
N ALA A 189 -11.67 4.48 26.30
CA ALA A 189 -12.74 4.44 25.30
C ALA A 189 -13.13 5.87 24.84
N ASN A 190 -13.41 6.02 23.55
CA ASN A 190 -13.85 7.27 22.92
C ASN A 190 -12.90 8.47 23.02
N LYS A 191 -11.70 8.32 23.59
CA LYS A 191 -10.69 9.38 23.60
C LYS A 191 -10.11 9.58 22.19
N LYS A 192 -10.07 10.84 21.75
CA LYS A 192 -9.46 11.23 20.47
C LYS A 192 -8.23 12.11 20.71
N PRO A 193 -7.18 11.97 19.89
CA PRO A 193 -7.01 10.96 18.85
C PRO A 193 -6.78 9.56 19.46
N LYS A 194 -7.27 8.52 18.79
CA LYS A 194 -7.09 7.12 19.21
C LYS A 194 -5.61 6.74 19.25
N TYR A 195 -4.83 7.23 18.27
CA TYR A 195 -3.39 7.01 18.14
C TYR A 195 -2.65 8.35 18.09
N LEU A 196 -1.47 8.39 18.70
CA LEU A 196 -0.43 9.38 18.44
C LEU A 196 0.72 8.62 17.78
N ASN A 197 1.18 9.08 16.62
CA ASN A 197 2.17 8.37 15.83
C ASN A 197 3.38 9.25 15.55
N GLU A 198 4.56 8.63 15.65
CA GLU A 198 5.80 9.13 15.07
C GLU A 198 6.28 8.05 14.10
N GLN A 199 5.90 8.20 12.83
CA GLN A 199 6.16 7.20 11.79
C GLN A 199 6.82 7.85 10.59
N GLN A 200 7.95 7.30 10.18
CA GLN A 200 8.66 7.77 8.99
C GLN A 200 8.01 7.21 7.70
N PRO A 201 8.00 7.99 6.62
CA PRO A 201 7.44 7.56 5.34
C PRO A 201 8.09 6.26 4.84
N GLY A 202 7.28 5.33 4.34
CA GLY A 202 7.76 4.06 3.81
C GLY A 202 8.07 2.98 4.85
N PHE A 203 7.90 3.27 6.14
CA PHE A 203 8.12 2.29 7.20
C PHE A 203 7.06 1.18 7.17
N VAL A 204 7.51 -0.04 7.49
CA VAL A 204 6.67 -1.23 7.69
C VAL A 204 6.98 -1.79 9.07
N TYR A 205 5.96 -1.95 9.90
CA TYR A 205 6.10 -2.52 11.24
C TYR A 205 6.35 -4.04 11.19
N GLY A 206 7.17 -4.55 12.11
CA GLY A 206 7.35 -5.98 12.32
C GLY A 206 8.28 -6.69 11.34
N LEU A 207 9.01 -5.95 10.49
CA LEU A 207 9.99 -6.55 9.56
C LEU A 207 11.10 -7.32 10.29
N ASP A 208 11.61 -6.77 11.40
CA ASP A 208 12.67 -7.40 12.19
C ASP A 208 12.23 -8.74 12.80
N ASN A 209 10.92 -8.98 12.91
CA ASN A 209 10.33 -10.21 13.45
C ASN A 209 10.07 -11.28 12.37
N GLN A 210 10.43 -11.04 11.12
CA GLN A 210 10.22 -11.99 10.02
C GLN A 210 11.41 -12.92 9.87
N THR A 211 11.50 -13.90 10.78
CA THR A 211 12.58 -14.92 10.83
C THR A 211 12.49 -15.91 9.67
N TYR A 212 13.60 -16.58 9.34
CA TYR A 212 13.72 -17.49 8.17
C TYR A 212 12.79 -18.70 8.23
N ASP A 213 12.38 -19.14 9.41
CA ASP A 213 11.47 -20.26 9.63
C ASP A 213 10.03 -19.95 9.25
N LYS A 214 9.66 -18.67 9.14
CA LYS A 214 8.33 -18.27 8.68
C LYS A 214 8.24 -18.36 7.16
N GLN A 215 7.35 -19.18 6.65
CA GLN A 215 7.09 -19.32 5.21
C GLN A 215 6.37 -18.11 4.63
N PHE A 216 5.41 -17.55 5.38
CA PHE A 216 4.60 -16.41 4.98
C PHE A 216 5.01 -15.14 5.73
N ALA A 217 4.95 -13.99 5.05
CA ALA A 217 4.86 -12.69 5.69
C ALA A 217 3.41 -12.20 5.57
N ILE A 218 2.72 -12.15 6.71
CA ILE A 218 1.32 -11.73 6.76
C ILE A 218 1.30 -10.21 7.00
N LEU A 219 0.61 -9.48 6.13
CA LEU A 219 0.47 -8.03 6.19
C LEU A 219 -0.94 -7.65 6.63
N VAL A 220 -1.01 -6.77 7.63
CA VAL A 220 -2.25 -6.18 8.15
C VAL A 220 -2.13 -4.65 8.18
N GLU A 221 -3.21 -3.96 8.52
CA GLU A 221 -3.20 -2.49 8.56
C GLU A 221 -2.51 -1.95 9.82
N GLY A 222 -2.79 -2.52 10.99
CA GLY A 222 -2.38 -2.00 12.28
C GLY A 222 -1.30 -2.80 13.03
N PRO A 223 -0.40 -2.13 13.80
CA PRO A 223 0.64 -2.82 14.56
C PRO A 223 0.10 -3.79 15.62
N VAL A 224 -1.07 -3.50 16.21
CA VAL A 224 -1.68 -4.40 17.21
C VAL A 224 -2.08 -5.73 16.58
N ASP A 225 -2.69 -5.67 15.38
CA ASP A 225 -3.10 -6.87 14.63
C ASP A 225 -1.87 -7.67 14.18
N ALA A 226 -0.80 -6.97 13.76
CA ALA A 226 0.46 -7.61 13.43
C ALA A 226 1.07 -8.37 14.63
N ASN A 227 1.01 -7.81 15.84
CA ASN A 227 1.52 -8.48 17.03
C ASN A 227 0.77 -9.78 17.34
N TYR A 228 -0.55 -9.81 17.15
CA TYR A 228 -1.33 -11.02 17.38
C TYR A 228 -0.88 -12.22 16.54
N ILE A 229 -0.43 -11.96 15.33
CA ILE A 229 -0.09 -13.02 14.36
C ILE A 229 1.40 -13.11 14.07
N GLY A 230 2.23 -12.26 14.71
CA GLY A 230 3.64 -12.15 14.40
C GLY A 230 3.90 -11.73 12.95
N GLY A 231 3.01 -10.89 12.41
CA GLY A 231 3.04 -10.37 11.05
C GLY A 231 3.69 -9.00 10.93
N CYS A 232 3.42 -8.32 9.82
CA CYS A 232 3.83 -6.96 9.54
C CYS A 232 2.63 -6.03 9.44
N ALA A 233 2.81 -4.72 9.75
CA ALA A 233 1.76 -3.74 9.54
C ALA A 233 2.23 -2.56 8.67
N LEU A 234 1.30 -2.06 7.86
CA LEU A 234 1.54 -0.98 6.91
C LEU A 234 1.38 0.41 7.55
N GLY A 235 0.63 0.50 8.66
CA GLY A 235 0.26 1.78 9.29
C GLY A 235 -0.81 2.55 8.51
N GLY A 236 -1.51 1.88 7.59
CA GLY A 236 -2.58 2.43 6.77
C GLY A 236 -3.08 1.42 5.73
N SER A 237 -4.06 1.81 4.94
CA SER A 237 -4.75 0.96 3.95
C SER A 237 -4.18 1.05 2.54
N GLU A 238 -2.98 1.57 2.36
CA GLU A 238 -2.29 1.72 1.08
C GLU A 238 -0.86 1.22 1.18
N ILE A 239 -0.36 0.64 0.08
CA ILE A 239 1.02 0.18 -0.02
C ILE A 239 1.78 1.10 -0.96
N ASN A 240 2.73 1.88 -0.44
CA ASN A 240 3.62 2.66 -1.29
C ASN A 240 4.80 1.82 -1.82
N ASP A 241 5.52 2.34 -2.82
CA ASP A 241 6.61 1.61 -3.47
C ASP A 241 7.80 1.34 -2.51
N ALA A 242 8.05 2.23 -1.55
CA ALA A 242 9.09 2.06 -0.54
C ALA A 242 8.75 0.89 0.41
N GLN A 243 7.50 0.82 0.89
CA GLN A 243 7.01 -0.29 1.70
C GLN A 243 7.07 -1.61 0.93
N ALA A 244 6.61 -1.61 -0.34
CA ALA A 244 6.65 -2.80 -1.17
C ALA A 244 8.07 -3.33 -1.34
N LEU A 245 9.04 -2.45 -1.57
CA LEU A 245 10.45 -2.84 -1.70
C LEU A 245 10.96 -3.53 -0.43
N LEU A 246 10.64 -3.00 0.75
CA LEU A 246 11.05 -3.61 2.02
C LEU A 246 10.41 -4.98 2.24
N ILE A 247 9.13 -5.11 1.89
CA ILE A 247 8.37 -6.37 2.02
C ILE A 247 8.89 -7.42 1.05
N ASP A 248 9.12 -7.07 -0.21
CA ASP A 248 9.63 -7.99 -1.25
C ASP A 248 11.03 -8.52 -0.89
N ARG A 249 11.84 -7.74 -0.16
CA ARG A 249 13.15 -8.19 0.34
C ARG A 249 13.10 -9.30 1.39
N LEU A 250 11.95 -9.52 2.01
CA LEU A 250 11.79 -10.66 2.92
C LEU A 250 11.94 -12.00 2.20
N ALA A 251 11.81 -12.03 0.87
CA ALA A 251 11.88 -13.24 0.04
C ALA A 251 10.93 -14.35 0.52
N LYS A 252 9.73 -13.97 0.95
CA LYS A 252 8.67 -14.84 1.47
C LYS A 252 7.41 -14.74 0.62
N GLU A 253 6.51 -15.71 0.81
CA GLU A 253 5.15 -15.56 0.29
C GLU A 253 4.42 -14.46 1.08
N ILE A 254 3.98 -13.43 0.39
CA ILE A 254 3.29 -12.30 1.00
C ILE A 254 1.79 -12.54 0.98
N VAL A 255 1.15 -12.43 2.13
CA VAL A 255 -0.29 -12.59 2.30
C VAL A 255 -0.87 -11.38 2.99
N VAL A 256 -1.68 -10.61 2.29
CA VAL A 256 -2.37 -9.44 2.83
C VAL A 256 -3.70 -9.86 3.45
N VAL A 257 -3.98 -9.41 4.66
CA VAL A 257 -5.27 -9.60 5.34
C VAL A 257 -5.89 -8.22 5.54
N PRO A 258 -6.80 -7.81 4.64
CA PRO A 258 -7.46 -6.51 4.75
C PRO A 258 -8.49 -6.49 5.86
N ASP A 259 -8.69 -5.34 6.49
CA ASP A 259 -9.84 -5.10 7.37
C ASP A 259 -11.13 -5.17 6.55
N ARG A 260 -12.23 -5.58 7.18
CA ARG A 260 -13.53 -5.72 6.52
C ARG A 260 -14.27 -4.38 6.44
N ASP A 261 -13.60 -3.37 5.93
CA ASP A 261 -14.15 -2.05 5.71
C ASP A 261 -13.91 -1.54 4.29
N HIS A 262 -14.26 -0.28 4.04
CA HIS A 262 -14.08 0.31 2.72
C HIS A 262 -12.60 0.53 2.37
N ALA A 263 -11.75 0.78 3.36
CA ALA A 263 -10.32 1.03 3.18
C ALA A 263 -9.59 -0.26 2.76
N GLY A 264 -9.93 -1.39 3.35
CA GLY A 264 -9.38 -2.70 3.02
C GLY A 264 -9.55 -3.10 1.54
N LYS A 265 -10.59 -2.60 0.85
CA LYS A 265 -10.78 -2.85 -0.61
C LYS A 265 -9.63 -2.28 -1.46
N LYS A 266 -9.08 -1.13 -1.06
CA LYS A 266 -7.95 -0.53 -1.76
C LYS A 266 -6.70 -1.37 -1.56
N LEU A 267 -6.48 -1.83 -0.34
CA LEU A 267 -5.38 -2.70 0.01
C LEU A 267 -5.39 -4.01 -0.79
N VAL A 268 -6.58 -4.58 -1.05
CA VAL A 268 -6.75 -5.76 -1.92
C VAL A 268 -6.29 -5.50 -3.36
N GLU A 269 -6.68 -4.38 -3.96
CA GLU A 269 -6.28 -4.06 -5.34
C GLU A 269 -4.78 -3.75 -5.43
N ASP A 270 -4.19 -3.11 -4.43
CA ASP A 270 -2.75 -2.88 -4.33
C ASP A 270 -1.98 -4.21 -4.25
N ALA A 271 -2.42 -5.16 -3.41
CA ALA A 271 -1.84 -6.49 -3.30
C ALA A 271 -1.90 -7.26 -4.63
N ILE A 272 -3.08 -7.26 -5.29
CA ILE A 272 -3.24 -7.88 -6.61
C ILE A 272 -2.28 -7.28 -7.65
N SER A 273 -2.12 -5.96 -7.65
CA SER A 273 -1.25 -5.27 -8.62
C SER A 273 0.23 -5.64 -8.46
N ARG A 274 0.63 -6.07 -7.26
CA ARG A 274 1.99 -6.48 -6.90
C ARG A 274 2.21 -8.00 -7.03
N GLY A 275 1.15 -8.76 -7.30
CA GLY A 275 1.21 -10.22 -7.38
C GLY A 275 1.26 -10.91 -6.02
N TRP A 276 0.90 -10.22 -4.94
CA TRP A 276 0.82 -10.77 -3.60
C TRP A 276 -0.48 -11.52 -3.37
N GLY A 277 -0.45 -12.48 -2.46
CA GLY A 277 -1.64 -13.18 -2.01
C GLY A 277 -2.51 -12.31 -1.11
N VAL A 278 -3.80 -12.62 -1.09
CA VAL A 278 -4.77 -12.00 -0.19
C VAL A 278 -5.54 -13.09 0.54
N SER A 279 -5.71 -12.93 1.83
CA SER A 279 -6.55 -13.81 2.63
C SER A 279 -7.77 -13.04 3.15
N MET A 280 -8.95 -13.58 2.88
CA MET A 280 -10.23 -13.10 3.41
C MET A 280 -10.91 -14.28 4.10
N PRO A 281 -10.54 -14.59 5.36
CA PRO A 281 -11.14 -15.69 6.11
C PRO A 281 -12.63 -15.48 6.30
N GLU A 282 -13.40 -16.55 6.31
CA GLU A 282 -14.86 -16.50 6.52
C GLU A 282 -15.19 -16.48 8.02
N TRP A 283 -14.72 -15.43 8.71
CA TRP A 283 -15.08 -15.22 10.12
C TRP A 283 -16.52 -14.78 10.26
N ASP A 284 -17.10 -14.99 11.43
CA ASP A 284 -18.49 -14.63 11.71
C ASP A 284 -18.77 -13.13 11.50
N GLN A 285 -20.05 -12.82 11.36
CA GLN A 285 -20.49 -11.44 11.25
C GLN A 285 -20.12 -10.66 12.54
N GLY A 286 -19.57 -9.46 12.36
CA GLY A 286 -19.09 -8.61 13.45
C GLY A 286 -17.58 -8.76 13.77
N ILE A 287 -16.89 -9.70 13.12
CA ILE A 287 -15.42 -9.79 13.18
C ILE A 287 -14.85 -9.02 12.01
N ASN A 288 -14.22 -7.88 12.28
CA ASN A 288 -13.81 -6.92 11.26
C ASN A 288 -12.32 -6.97 10.94
N ASP A 289 -11.48 -7.34 11.90
CA ASP A 289 -10.04 -7.36 11.80
C ASP A 289 -9.44 -8.62 12.44
N VAL A 290 -8.11 -8.73 12.40
CA VAL A 290 -7.39 -9.85 12.99
C VAL A 290 -7.53 -9.87 14.52
N GLY A 291 -7.57 -8.70 15.15
CA GLY A 291 -7.74 -8.58 16.60
C GLY A 291 -9.07 -9.15 17.06
N ASP A 292 -10.18 -8.79 16.41
CA ASP A 292 -11.50 -9.35 16.69
C ASP A 292 -11.50 -10.88 16.53
N ALA A 293 -10.80 -11.39 15.49
CA ALA A 293 -10.71 -12.83 15.25
C ALA A 293 -9.90 -13.54 16.35
N VAL A 294 -8.83 -12.95 16.82
CA VAL A 294 -8.02 -13.51 17.92
C VAL A 294 -8.78 -13.47 19.23
N ASP A 295 -9.48 -12.39 19.53
CA ASP A 295 -10.34 -12.27 20.73
C ASP A 295 -11.42 -13.36 20.76
N LYS A 296 -11.99 -13.69 19.59
CA LYS A 296 -13.10 -14.66 19.52
C LYS A 296 -12.65 -16.11 19.42
N TYR A 297 -11.66 -16.38 18.57
CA TYR A 297 -11.30 -17.76 18.18
C TYR A 297 -9.94 -18.21 18.72
N GLY A 298 -9.13 -17.28 19.23
CA GLY A 298 -7.76 -17.51 19.61
C GLY A 298 -6.77 -17.38 18.45
N ARG A 299 -5.51 -17.08 18.82
CA ARG A 299 -4.40 -16.83 17.88
C ARG A 299 -4.19 -17.95 16.85
N LEU A 300 -4.19 -19.20 17.32
CA LEU A 300 -3.88 -20.34 16.45
C LEU A 300 -4.96 -20.52 15.37
N TYR A 301 -6.23 -20.38 15.73
CA TYR A 301 -7.30 -20.49 14.74
C TYR A 301 -7.30 -19.33 13.76
N ALA A 302 -7.03 -18.09 14.23
CA ALA A 302 -6.90 -16.94 13.36
C ALA A 302 -5.79 -17.16 12.31
N LEU A 303 -4.59 -17.60 12.73
CA LEU A 303 -3.48 -17.92 11.84
C LEU A 303 -3.83 -19.03 10.84
N TYR A 304 -4.43 -20.13 11.31
CA TYR A 304 -4.87 -21.22 10.46
C TYR A 304 -5.88 -20.74 9.40
N SER A 305 -6.87 -19.96 9.82
CA SER A 305 -7.90 -19.45 8.91
C SER A 305 -7.32 -18.51 7.84
N ILE A 306 -6.34 -17.67 8.22
CA ILE A 306 -5.61 -16.80 7.29
C ILE A 306 -4.84 -17.64 6.26
N ALA A 307 -4.06 -18.61 6.72
CA ALA A 307 -3.27 -19.47 5.83
C ALA A 307 -4.17 -20.30 4.89
N ALA A 308 -5.25 -20.89 5.42
CA ALA A 308 -6.17 -21.75 4.66
C ALA A 308 -6.96 -20.96 3.58
N LYS A 309 -7.14 -19.65 3.75
CA LYS A 309 -7.90 -18.79 2.82
C LYS A 309 -7.01 -17.89 1.97
N ALA A 310 -5.69 -18.03 2.09
CA ALA A 310 -4.75 -17.32 1.21
C ALA A 310 -5.00 -17.69 -0.25
N GLU A 311 -5.08 -16.71 -1.12
CA GLU A 311 -5.36 -16.86 -2.54
C GLU A 311 -4.47 -15.91 -3.34
N THR A 312 -3.86 -16.41 -4.40
CA THR A 312 -2.97 -15.64 -5.27
C THR A 312 -3.60 -15.32 -6.64
N SER A 313 -4.69 -15.98 -7.01
CA SER A 313 -5.39 -15.73 -8.26
C SER A 313 -6.17 -14.40 -8.21
N PRO A 314 -5.82 -13.38 -9.03
CA PRO A 314 -6.52 -12.10 -9.04
C PRO A 314 -8.03 -12.21 -9.25
N LEU A 315 -8.45 -13.15 -10.10
CA LEU A 315 -9.86 -13.37 -10.37
C LEU A 315 -10.60 -13.89 -9.14
N LYS A 316 -10.04 -14.89 -8.44
CA LYS A 316 -10.65 -15.46 -7.24
C LYS A 316 -10.66 -14.46 -6.09
N ILE A 317 -9.59 -13.69 -5.92
CA ILE A 317 -9.53 -12.61 -4.92
C ILE A 317 -10.66 -11.61 -5.15
N ARG A 318 -10.82 -11.08 -6.38
CA ARG A 318 -11.88 -10.12 -6.70
C ARG A 318 -13.29 -10.68 -6.56
N LEU A 319 -13.49 -11.96 -6.82
CA LEU A 319 -14.79 -12.62 -6.59
C LEU A 319 -15.14 -12.72 -5.11
N ARG A 320 -14.14 -12.98 -4.25
CA ARG A 320 -14.32 -13.00 -2.79
C ARG A 320 -14.54 -11.60 -2.21
N ALA A 321 -13.82 -10.60 -2.69
CA ALA A 321 -13.93 -9.21 -2.23
C ALA A 321 -15.27 -8.53 -2.58
N LYS A 322 -16.10 -9.14 -3.44
CA LYS A 322 -17.44 -8.65 -3.79
C LYS A 322 -18.55 -9.18 -2.88
N LYS A 323 -18.25 -10.20 -2.08
CA LYS A 323 -19.20 -10.77 -1.11
C LYS A 323 -19.16 -9.97 0.19
#